data_7c53bd908b7327a38038c23a6b6cfadb
#
_entry.id   7c53bd908b7327a38038c23a6b6cfadb
#
_cell.length_a   1.000
_cell.length_b   1.000
_cell.length_c   1.000
_cell.angle_alpha   90.00
_cell.angle_beta   90.00
_cell.angle_gamma   90.00
#
_symmetry.space_group_name_H-M   'P 1'
#
loop_
_entity.id
_entity.type
_entity.pdbx_description
1 polymer ?
#
loop_
_entity_poly.entity_id
_entity_poly.type
_entity_poly.pdbx_seq_one_letter_code
_entity_poly.pdbx_strand_id
1 'polypeptide(L)'
;MLVEVTPSEMMQIGQAATMRRVSALKKGRAPEHKIKPDREWQADIEGMVGEFVLAKLLNKFWSPTVGHLDSDIGDVAGWQVRTTAWDNGCLIVNKKDNDDHRFVLITGENTVGLRWNVRGWMLGSDAKQENYWIDKQPGRFAYFVPQKDLNSWVM
;
A
#
# COMPACT_ATOMS: atom_id res chain seq x y z
N MET A 1 14.40 -3.52 3.27
CA MET A 1 14.49 -4.97 3.61
C MET A 1 13.76 -5.75 2.53
N LEU A 2 14.44 -6.71 1.90
CA LEU A 2 13.88 -7.53 0.82
C LEU A 2 13.03 -8.67 1.38
N VAL A 3 11.84 -8.88 0.81
CA VAL A 3 10.94 -10.00 1.11
C VAL A 3 10.59 -10.69 -0.22
N GLU A 4 10.77 -12.00 -0.26
CA GLU A 4 10.39 -12.79 -1.42
C GLU A 4 9.02 -13.44 -1.21
N VAL A 5 8.20 -13.39 -2.25
CA VAL A 5 6.88 -14.01 -2.35
C VAL A 5 7.02 -15.25 -3.23
N THR A 6 6.61 -16.41 -2.75
CA THR A 6 6.64 -17.62 -3.55
C THR A 6 5.53 -17.64 -4.61
N PRO A 7 5.64 -18.42 -5.68
CA PRO A 7 4.56 -18.55 -6.67
C PRO A 7 3.22 -18.98 -6.04
N SER A 8 3.23 -19.87 -5.05
CA SER A 8 2.00 -20.30 -4.36
C SER A 8 1.39 -19.18 -3.52
N GLU A 9 2.20 -18.38 -2.83
CA GLU A 9 1.73 -17.19 -2.12
C GLU A 9 1.16 -16.17 -3.11
N MET A 10 1.82 -15.96 -4.26
CA MET A 10 1.32 -15.03 -5.27
C MET A 10 -0.03 -15.45 -5.86
N MET A 11 -0.28 -16.76 -6.01
CA MET A 11 -1.62 -17.25 -6.39
C MET A 11 -2.68 -16.86 -5.36
N GLN A 12 -2.41 -17.03 -4.06
CA GLN A 12 -3.34 -16.65 -3.00
C GLN A 12 -3.61 -15.15 -2.98
N ILE A 13 -2.55 -14.34 -3.15
CA ILE A 13 -2.64 -12.89 -3.25
C ILE A 13 -3.51 -12.49 -4.45
N GLY A 14 -3.28 -13.09 -5.61
CA GLY A 14 -4.06 -12.81 -6.83
C GLY A 14 -5.55 -13.15 -6.67
N GLN A 15 -5.88 -14.25 -6.02
CA GLN A 15 -7.28 -14.61 -5.71
C GLN A 15 -7.92 -13.56 -4.80
N ALA A 16 -7.24 -13.16 -3.72
CA ALA A 16 -7.74 -12.14 -2.79
C ALA A 16 -7.92 -10.78 -3.49
N ALA A 17 -6.98 -10.36 -4.33
CA ALA A 17 -7.07 -9.12 -5.11
C ALA A 17 -8.26 -9.15 -6.09
N THR A 18 -8.47 -10.28 -6.77
CA THR A 18 -9.62 -10.48 -7.64
C THR A 18 -10.94 -10.34 -6.87
N MET A 19 -11.04 -10.97 -5.71
CA MET A 19 -12.23 -10.88 -4.87
C MET A 19 -12.48 -9.46 -4.35
N ARG A 20 -11.41 -8.72 -4.01
CA ARG A 20 -11.50 -7.29 -3.63
C ARG A 20 -12.09 -6.46 -4.78
N ARG A 21 -11.56 -6.62 -6.00
CA ARG A 21 -12.06 -5.91 -7.18
C ARG A 21 -13.51 -6.23 -7.50
N VAL A 22 -13.87 -7.53 -7.53
CA VAL A 22 -15.25 -7.97 -7.77
C VAL A 22 -16.21 -7.41 -6.72
N SER A 23 -15.81 -7.38 -5.45
CA SER A 23 -16.60 -6.78 -4.38
C SER A 23 -16.81 -5.27 -4.59
N ALA A 24 -15.75 -4.54 -5.00
CA ALA A 24 -15.85 -3.12 -5.30
C ALA A 24 -16.80 -2.85 -6.48
N LEU A 25 -16.67 -3.62 -7.55
CA LEU A 25 -17.55 -3.52 -8.73
C LEU A 25 -19.02 -3.77 -8.38
N LYS A 26 -19.32 -4.82 -7.60
CA LYS A 26 -20.68 -5.12 -7.14
C LYS A 26 -21.29 -3.99 -6.30
N LYS A 27 -20.47 -3.28 -5.52
CA LYS A 27 -20.90 -2.17 -4.67
C LYS A 27 -20.94 -0.82 -5.41
N GLY A 28 -20.56 -0.76 -6.70
CA GLY A 28 -20.45 0.46 -7.48
C GLY A 28 -19.48 1.48 -6.87
N ARG A 29 -18.44 1.02 -6.13
CA ARG A 29 -17.46 1.91 -5.53
C ARG A 29 -16.53 2.47 -6.60
N ALA A 30 -16.42 3.80 -6.63
CA ALA A 30 -15.37 4.46 -7.40
C ALA A 30 -13.98 4.08 -6.86
N PRO A 31 -12.97 3.96 -7.73
CA PRO A 31 -11.61 3.66 -7.29
C PRO A 31 -11.11 4.75 -6.35
N GLU A 32 -10.50 4.34 -5.24
CA GLU A 32 -9.81 5.27 -4.37
C GLU A 32 -8.61 5.88 -5.11
N HIS A 33 -8.24 7.11 -4.73
CA HIS A 33 -7.05 7.78 -5.24
C HIS A 33 -7.04 8.14 -6.74
N LYS A 34 -8.20 8.24 -7.39
CA LYS A 34 -8.29 8.59 -8.84
C LYS A 34 -7.39 7.71 -9.71
N ILE A 35 -7.33 6.42 -9.40
CA ILE A 35 -6.61 5.44 -10.22
C ILE A 35 -7.30 5.39 -11.59
N LYS A 36 -6.48 5.36 -12.65
CA LYS A 36 -7.00 5.21 -14.01
C LYS A 36 -7.73 3.86 -14.14
N PRO A 37 -8.85 3.78 -14.86
CA PRO A 37 -9.65 2.55 -14.99
C PRO A 37 -8.85 1.34 -15.48
N ASP A 38 -7.85 1.55 -16.34
CA ASP A 38 -6.98 0.51 -16.87
C ASP A 38 -5.98 -0.04 -15.85
N ARG A 39 -5.82 0.61 -14.69
CA ARG A 39 -4.88 0.21 -13.64
C ARG A 39 -5.53 -0.25 -12.35
N GLU A 40 -6.84 -0.31 -12.28
CA GLU A 40 -7.55 -0.66 -11.05
C GLU A 40 -7.23 -2.08 -10.57
N TRP A 41 -7.21 -3.06 -11.48
CA TRP A 41 -6.86 -4.44 -11.15
C TRP A 41 -5.43 -4.56 -10.64
N GLN A 42 -4.50 -3.87 -11.31
CA GLN A 42 -3.11 -3.86 -10.88
C GLN A 42 -2.96 -3.23 -9.50
N ALA A 43 -3.68 -2.15 -9.21
CA ALA A 43 -3.63 -1.49 -7.90
C ALA A 43 -4.15 -2.39 -6.78
N ASP A 44 -5.20 -3.17 -7.03
CA ASP A 44 -5.68 -4.16 -6.06
C ASP A 44 -4.65 -5.27 -5.80
N ILE A 45 -3.97 -5.75 -6.86
CA ILE A 45 -2.89 -6.73 -6.73
C ILE A 45 -1.72 -6.14 -5.93
N GLU A 46 -1.25 -4.94 -6.28
CA GLU A 46 -0.17 -4.26 -5.57
C GLU A 46 -0.51 -4.06 -4.08
N GLY A 47 -1.74 -3.62 -3.78
CA GLY A 47 -2.20 -3.43 -2.40
C GLY A 47 -2.17 -4.74 -1.61
N MET A 48 -2.73 -5.82 -2.16
CA MET A 48 -2.76 -7.13 -1.51
C MET A 48 -1.36 -7.73 -1.32
N VAL A 49 -0.46 -7.53 -2.29
CA VAL A 49 0.95 -7.94 -2.15
C VAL A 49 1.60 -7.22 -0.98
N GLY A 50 1.41 -5.91 -0.87
CA GLY A 50 1.99 -5.14 0.22
C GLY A 50 1.52 -5.60 1.59
N GLU A 51 0.21 -5.82 1.77
CA GLU A 51 -0.34 -6.37 3.00
C GLU A 51 0.27 -7.74 3.33
N PHE A 52 0.36 -8.63 2.33
CA PHE A 52 0.97 -9.95 2.49
C PHE A 52 2.45 -9.87 2.89
N VAL A 53 3.23 -9.04 2.19
CA VAL A 53 4.66 -8.83 2.44
C VAL A 53 4.90 -8.33 3.86
N LEU A 54 4.11 -7.37 4.33
CA LEU A 54 4.22 -6.87 5.70
C LEU A 54 3.83 -7.95 6.72
N ALA A 55 2.74 -8.68 6.49
CA ALA A 55 2.32 -9.78 7.36
C ALA A 55 3.40 -10.86 7.47
N LYS A 56 4.00 -11.24 6.34
CA LYS A 56 5.10 -12.20 6.27
C LYS A 56 6.33 -11.71 7.04
N LEU A 57 6.72 -10.44 6.84
CA LEU A 57 7.85 -9.83 7.55
C LEU A 57 7.65 -9.79 9.07
N LEU A 58 6.42 -9.49 9.51
CA LEU A 58 6.05 -9.45 10.93
C LEU A 58 5.76 -10.82 11.54
N ASN A 59 5.87 -11.89 10.76
CA ASN A 59 5.44 -13.25 11.15
C ASN A 59 4.01 -13.28 11.70
N LYS A 60 3.09 -12.59 11.00
CA LYS A 60 1.67 -12.54 11.33
C LYS A 60 0.86 -13.31 10.31
N PHE A 61 -0.26 -13.87 10.78
CA PHE A 61 -1.22 -14.44 9.85
C PHE A 61 -1.78 -13.34 8.96
N TRP A 62 -1.71 -13.54 7.64
CA TRP A 62 -2.33 -12.63 6.68
C TRP A 62 -3.80 -12.97 6.50
N SER A 63 -4.66 -12.03 6.83
CA SER A 63 -6.10 -12.12 6.61
C SER A 63 -6.50 -11.06 5.58
N PRO A 64 -6.63 -11.41 4.30
CA PRO A 64 -6.97 -10.43 3.27
C PRO A 64 -8.35 -9.84 3.52
N THR A 65 -8.42 -8.51 3.60
CA THR A 65 -9.69 -7.81 3.79
C THR A 65 -10.40 -7.68 2.45
N VAL A 66 -11.48 -8.46 2.29
CA VAL A 66 -12.35 -8.39 1.10
C VAL A 66 -13.70 -7.80 1.50
N GLY A 67 -13.97 -6.59 1.01
CA GLY A 67 -15.29 -5.97 1.14
C GLY A 67 -15.55 -5.13 2.39
N HIS A 68 -14.68 -5.12 3.37
CA HIS A 68 -14.71 -4.21 4.52
C HIS A 68 -13.38 -3.47 4.59
N LEU A 69 -13.43 -2.15 4.56
CA LEU A 69 -12.29 -1.28 4.85
C LEU A 69 -12.57 -0.69 6.23
N ASP A 70 -12.14 -1.37 7.27
CA ASP A 70 -12.12 -0.80 8.61
C ASP A 70 -10.80 -0.04 8.76
N SER A 71 -10.86 1.27 8.51
CA SER A 71 -9.69 2.15 8.49
C SER A 71 -9.02 2.29 9.85
N ASP A 72 -9.72 1.94 10.93
CA ASP A 72 -9.22 2.18 12.29
C ASP A 72 -8.31 1.05 12.78
N ILE A 73 -8.43 -0.15 12.20
CA ILE A 73 -7.62 -1.33 12.60
C ILE A 73 -6.28 -1.37 11.88
N GLY A 74 -6.13 -0.62 10.78
CA GLY A 74 -4.99 -0.73 9.86
C GLY A 74 -5.07 -1.96 8.95
N ASP A 75 -4.22 -2.01 7.94
CA ASP A 75 -4.21 -3.09 6.95
C ASP A 75 -3.59 -4.38 7.55
N VAL A 76 -2.50 -4.24 8.30
CA VAL A 76 -1.77 -5.35 8.93
C VAL A 76 -1.23 -4.92 10.29
N ALA A 77 -1.69 -5.57 11.37
CA ALA A 77 -1.19 -5.37 12.73
C ALA A 77 -1.10 -3.89 13.16
N GLY A 78 -2.08 -3.07 12.79
CA GLY A 78 -2.14 -1.63 13.09
C GLY A 78 -1.32 -0.74 12.15
N TRP A 79 -0.72 -1.28 11.12
CA TRP A 79 -0.01 -0.53 10.08
C TRP A 79 -0.92 -0.25 8.88
N GLN A 80 -0.76 0.92 8.28
CA GLN A 80 -1.29 1.26 6.96
C GLN A 80 -0.23 0.97 5.90
N VAL A 81 -0.56 0.15 4.93
CA VAL A 81 0.38 -0.26 3.89
C VAL A 81 0.20 0.59 2.64
N ARG A 82 1.28 1.12 2.11
CA ARG A 82 1.32 1.80 0.82
C ARG A 82 2.29 1.06 -0.08
N THR A 83 1.77 0.56 -1.19
CA THR A 83 2.52 -0.31 -2.09
C THR A 83 2.57 0.29 -3.49
N THR A 84 3.69 0.12 -4.15
CA THR A 84 3.86 0.42 -5.56
C THR A 84 4.84 -0.55 -6.20
N ALA A 85 4.60 -0.91 -7.46
CA ALA A 85 5.55 -1.71 -8.23
C ALA A 85 6.86 -0.97 -8.55
N TRP A 86 6.87 0.38 -8.50
CA TRP A 86 8.02 1.20 -8.82
C TRP A 86 9.06 1.20 -7.71
N ASP A 87 10.32 0.85 -8.05
CA ASP A 87 11.43 0.77 -7.10
C ASP A 87 11.72 2.12 -6.41
N ASN A 88 11.62 3.22 -7.15
CA ASN A 88 11.83 4.58 -6.65
C ASN A 88 10.54 5.27 -6.19
N GLY A 89 9.47 4.50 -5.93
CA GLY A 89 8.22 5.03 -5.40
C GLY A 89 8.39 5.76 -4.07
N CYS A 90 7.50 6.70 -3.77
CA CYS A 90 7.45 7.42 -2.49
C CYS A 90 6.22 6.98 -1.67
N LEU A 91 6.29 7.19 -0.35
CA LEU A 91 5.15 7.01 0.51
C LEU A 91 4.10 8.09 0.23
N ILE A 92 2.86 7.68 -0.02
CA ILE A 92 1.75 8.60 -0.28
C ILE A 92 0.80 8.57 0.92
N VAL A 93 0.60 9.74 1.52
CA VAL A 93 -0.37 9.95 2.59
C VAL A 93 -1.37 11.01 2.13
N ASN A 94 -2.67 10.72 2.28
CA ASN A 94 -3.71 11.66 1.89
C ASN A 94 -4.08 12.58 3.04
N LYS A 95 -4.66 13.74 2.72
CA LYS A 95 -5.11 14.71 3.74
C LYS A 95 -6.12 14.10 4.72
N LYS A 96 -6.97 13.20 4.24
CA LYS A 96 -8.01 12.50 5.03
C LYS A 96 -7.49 11.35 5.90
N ASP A 97 -6.27 10.86 5.63
CA ASP A 97 -5.70 9.74 6.41
C ASP A 97 -5.49 10.16 7.87
N ASN A 98 -5.57 9.23 8.79
CA ASN A 98 -5.43 9.50 10.21
C ASN A 98 -3.97 9.82 10.59
N ASP A 99 -3.77 10.89 11.37
CA ASP A 99 -2.46 11.38 11.79
C ASP A 99 -1.74 10.41 12.72
N ASP A 100 -2.48 9.62 13.49
CA ASP A 100 -1.94 8.66 14.47
C ASP A 100 -1.57 7.31 13.84
N HIS A 101 -1.90 7.09 12.57
CA HIS A 101 -1.56 5.86 11.88
C HIS A 101 -0.10 5.84 11.44
N ARG A 102 0.50 4.65 11.49
CA ARG A 102 1.82 4.38 10.95
C ARG A 102 1.69 3.87 9.52
N PHE A 103 2.35 4.53 8.59
CA PHE A 103 2.34 4.20 7.17
C PHE A 103 3.67 3.56 6.79
N VAL A 104 3.63 2.39 6.16
CA VAL A 104 4.81 1.69 5.64
C VAL A 104 4.82 1.71 4.12
N LEU A 105 5.98 1.97 3.53
CA LEU A 105 6.20 1.92 2.08
C LEU A 105 6.81 0.59 1.68
N ILE A 106 6.15 -0.08 0.74
CA ILE A 106 6.63 -1.31 0.10
C ILE A 106 6.73 -1.07 -1.40
N THR A 107 7.88 -1.39 -1.99
CA THR A 107 8.13 -1.20 -3.41
C THR A 107 8.51 -2.50 -4.10
N GLY A 108 8.06 -2.67 -5.36
CA GLY A 108 8.58 -3.72 -6.24
C GLY A 108 9.90 -3.33 -6.89
N GLU A 109 10.33 -4.12 -7.86
CA GLU A 109 11.52 -3.88 -8.68
C GLU A 109 11.10 -3.41 -10.10
N ASN A 110 10.26 -2.36 -10.16
CA ASN A 110 9.63 -1.81 -11.38
C ASN A 110 8.64 -2.76 -12.06
N THR A 111 8.20 -3.79 -11.37
CA THR A 111 7.19 -4.75 -11.84
C THR A 111 6.41 -5.33 -10.67
N VAL A 112 5.22 -5.84 -10.94
CA VAL A 112 4.49 -6.71 -10.01
C VAL A 112 5.09 -8.12 -10.12
N GLY A 113 6.08 -8.41 -9.30
CA GLY A 113 6.84 -9.66 -9.31
C GLY A 113 6.84 -10.34 -7.94
N LEU A 114 7.85 -11.17 -7.73
CA LEU A 114 7.98 -11.97 -6.52
C LEU A 114 8.92 -11.34 -5.47
N ARG A 115 9.55 -10.20 -5.77
CA ARG A 115 10.52 -9.54 -4.88
C ARG A 115 10.04 -8.14 -4.52
N TRP A 116 9.98 -7.87 -3.21
CA TRP A 116 9.43 -6.63 -2.67
C TRP A 116 10.33 -6.09 -1.56
N ASN A 117 10.52 -4.78 -1.58
CA ASN A 117 11.36 -4.09 -0.61
C ASN A 117 10.52 -3.28 0.37
N VAL A 118 10.62 -3.59 1.66
CA VAL A 118 10.12 -2.72 2.72
C VAL A 118 11.13 -1.58 2.90
N ARG A 119 10.74 -0.37 2.49
CA ARG A 119 11.63 0.81 2.41
C ARG A 119 11.77 1.53 3.73
N GLY A 120 10.70 1.60 4.49
CA GLY A 120 10.64 2.32 5.75
C GLY A 120 9.21 2.73 6.07
N TRP A 121 9.06 3.54 7.11
CA TRP A 121 7.77 3.95 7.61
C TRP A 121 7.77 5.40 8.10
N MET A 122 6.57 5.98 8.25
CA MET A 122 6.39 7.29 8.85
C MET A 122 5.03 7.38 9.56
N LEU A 123 4.95 8.17 10.63
CA LEU A 123 3.69 8.48 11.27
C LEU A 123 2.88 9.45 10.36
N GLY A 124 1.56 9.35 10.38
CA GLY A 124 0.70 10.21 9.55
C GLY A 124 0.92 11.69 9.78
N SER A 125 1.02 12.11 11.04
CA SER A 125 1.33 13.50 11.43
C SER A 125 2.67 13.99 10.86
N ASP A 126 3.70 13.14 10.88
CA ASP A 126 5.03 13.49 10.38
C ASP A 126 5.08 13.54 8.85
N ALA A 127 4.27 12.72 8.18
CA ALA A 127 4.14 12.72 6.72
C ALA A 127 3.38 13.94 6.19
N LYS A 128 2.51 14.56 7.01
CA LYS A 128 1.68 15.71 6.61
C LYS A 128 2.38 17.04 6.79
N GLN A 129 3.62 17.13 6.35
CA GLN A 129 4.39 18.38 6.31
C GLN A 129 4.20 19.11 4.98
N GLU A 130 4.26 20.44 5.01
CA GLU A 130 4.03 21.27 3.84
C GLU A 130 4.99 20.96 2.67
N ASN A 131 6.24 20.65 2.98
CA ASN A 131 7.26 20.29 1.98
C ASN A 131 6.97 18.99 1.22
N TYR A 132 6.08 18.12 1.74
CA TYR A 132 5.63 16.89 1.08
C TYR A 132 4.32 17.08 0.32
N TRP A 133 3.61 18.19 0.49
CA TRP A 133 2.34 18.47 -0.16
C TRP A 133 2.55 18.87 -1.61
N ILE A 134 2.29 17.97 -2.54
CA ILE A 134 2.60 18.15 -3.96
C ILE A 134 1.40 17.73 -4.80
N ASP A 135 1.15 18.49 -5.88
CA ASP A 135 0.27 18.09 -6.98
C ASP A 135 1.10 17.42 -8.08
N LYS A 136 1.25 16.09 -8.01
CA LYS A 136 1.97 15.33 -9.05
C LYS A 136 1.18 15.14 -10.35
N GLN A 137 -0.12 15.32 -10.30
CA GLN A 137 -1.02 15.28 -11.46
C GLN A 137 -2.12 16.31 -11.21
N PRO A 138 -2.49 17.16 -12.17
CA PRO A 138 -3.45 18.22 -11.97
C PRO A 138 -4.68 17.81 -11.16
N GLY A 139 -4.88 18.42 -10.00
CA GLY A 139 -5.96 18.13 -9.05
C GLY A 139 -5.78 16.87 -8.19
N ARG A 140 -4.58 16.27 -8.14
CA ARG A 140 -4.27 15.12 -7.30
C ARG A 140 -3.24 15.47 -6.23
N PHE A 141 -3.66 16.27 -5.27
CA PHE A 141 -2.84 16.64 -4.13
C PHE A 141 -2.75 15.50 -3.10
N ALA A 142 -1.54 15.21 -2.65
CA ALA A 142 -1.25 14.34 -1.51
C ALA A 142 0.13 14.67 -0.94
N TYR A 143 0.47 14.10 0.20
CA TYR A 143 1.81 14.16 0.77
C TYR A 143 2.65 13.03 0.16
N PHE A 144 3.72 13.40 -0.54
CA PHE A 144 4.63 12.47 -1.20
C PHE A 144 5.97 12.48 -0.47
N VAL A 145 6.15 11.54 0.45
CA VAL A 145 7.36 11.42 1.26
C VAL A 145 8.40 10.58 0.53
N PRO A 146 9.58 11.13 0.21
CA PRO A 146 10.64 10.38 -0.45
C PRO A 146 11.23 9.31 0.49
N GLN A 147 11.76 8.24 -0.09
CA GLN A 147 12.30 7.10 0.68
C GLN A 147 13.40 7.50 1.67
N LYS A 148 14.23 8.48 1.32
CA LYS A 148 15.34 8.97 2.15
C LYS A 148 14.90 9.59 3.49
N ASP A 149 13.65 10.06 3.56
CA ASP A 149 13.09 10.73 4.73
C ASP A 149 12.27 9.77 5.62
N LEU A 150 12.11 8.51 5.20
CA LEU A 150 11.42 7.49 5.98
C LEU A 150 12.28 6.99 7.15
N ASN A 151 11.62 6.69 8.25
CA ASN A 151 12.24 5.96 9.33
C ASN A 151 12.66 4.56 8.85
N SER A 152 13.87 4.15 9.19
CA SER A 152 14.38 2.83 8.82
C SER A 152 13.53 1.73 9.43
N TRP A 153 13.31 0.66 8.65
CA TRP A 153 12.69 -0.54 9.17
C TRP A 153 13.76 -1.35 9.92
N VAL A 154 13.76 -1.23 11.23
CA VAL A 154 14.63 -2.01 12.12
C VAL A 154 13.74 -2.97 12.91
N MET A 155 14.06 -4.26 12.86
CA MET A 155 13.44 -5.28 13.73
C MET A 155 14.31 -5.48 14.96
#